data_565551c6691da5485a44664815dcb9ca
#
_entry.id   565551c6691da5485a44664815dcb9ca
#
_cell.length_a   1.000
_cell.length_b   1.000
_cell.length_c   1.000
_cell.angle_alpha   90.00
_cell.angle_beta   90.00
_cell.angle_gamma   90.00
#
_symmetry.space_group_name_H-M   'P 1'
#
loop_
_entity.id
_entity.type
_entity.pdbx_description
1 polymer ?
#
loop_
_entity_poly.entity_id
_entity_poly.type
_entity_poly.pdbx_seq_one_letter_code
_entity_poly.pdbx_strand_id
1 'polypeptide(L)'
;MSRGNPLIKSLQITDRSVFTHRTYSDFCSLDLSSFVEMDTVHSSRESNKTLLTLFFTKEKLFLAFLLNRCTKGAVRLTFDRLEKRLGTYEFISVFENILTDRGSEFGDPVSLEKGLQGIQRSSIYYCDPMRSGQKGAIEQAHTMLRMVLPKGTSFEFLTQWDVNLIVNHINSTPREILSGRTPYEVALETLGEDILKAFQLKPIEPDKVNLTPKLIRFNH
;
A
#
# COMPACT_ATOMS: atom_id res chain seq x y z
N MET A 1 38.97 -14.05 14.50
CA MET A 1 38.00 -13.19 15.22
C MET A 1 37.11 -12.55 14.20
N SER A 2 35.95 -13.18 13.93
CA SER A 2 34.96 -12.70 12.95
C SER A 2 34.05 -11.68 13.63
N ARG A 3 34.10 -10.42 13.22
CA ARG A 3 33.16 -9.39 13.67
C ARG A 3 31.88 -9.56 12.85
N GLY A 4 30.86 -10.14 13.48
CA GLY A 4 29.52 -10.18 12.92
C GLY A 4 28.99 -8.76 12.70
N ASN A 5 28.58 -8.47 11.46
CA ASN A 5 27.86 -7.23 11.11
C ASN A 5 26.54 -7.18 11.90
N PRO A 6 26.23 -6.09 12.61
CA PRO A 6 24.93 -5.96 13.25
C PRO A 6 23.84 -5.88 12.17
N LEU A 7 22.93 -6.84 12.21
CA LEU A 7 21.66 -6.79 11.50
C LEU A 7 21.00 -5.42 11.76
N ILE A 8 20.81 -4.63 10.71
CA ILE A 8 19.98 -3.43 10.77
C ILE A 8 18.56 -3.93 11.07
N LYS A 9 18.21 -3.97 12.36
CA LYS A 9 16.82 -4.12 12.79
C LYS A 9 16.08 -2.91 12.26
N SER A 10 15.00 -3.12 11.53
CA SER A 10 14.05 -2.07 11.19
C SER A 10 13.73 -1.31 12.48
N LEU A 11 14.00 -0.01 12.50
CA LEU A 11 13.72 0.84 13.67
C LEU A 11 12.21 0.84 13.85
N GLN A 12 11.72 0.11 14.85
CA GLN A 12 10.31 0.18 15.25
C GLN A 12 10.04 1.51 15.96
N ILE A 13 8.82 1.98 15.87
CA ILE A 13 8.38 3.16 16.61
C ILE A 13 8.56 2.88 18.11
N THR A 14 9.36 3.69 18.78
CA THR A 14 9.67 3.55 20.21
C THR A 14 8.77 4.40 21.11
N ASP A 15 8.22 5.48 20.58
CA ASP A 15 7.28 6.35 21.31
C ASP A 15 5.89 5.71 21.36
N ARG A 16 5.51 5.23 22.54
CA ARG A 16 4.23 4.56 22.76
C ARG A 16 3.03 5.51 22.75
N SER A 17 3.22 6.80 22.93
CA SER A 17 2.14 7.80 22.87
C SER A 17 1.49 7.87 21.48
N VAL A 18 2.24 7.53 20.44
CA VAL A 18 1.78 7.45 19.04
C VAL A 18 0.60 6.48 18.89
N PHE A 19 0.52 5.43 19.73
CA PHE A 19 -0.51 4.39 19.62
C PHE A 19 -1.76 4.66 20.48
N THR A 20 -1.80 5.75 21.24
CA THR A 20 -2.95 6.10 22.07
C THR A 20 -4.19 6.29 21.20
N HIS A 21 -5.25 5.54 21.46
CA HIS A 21 -6.48 5.47 20.66
C HIS A 21 -6.28 5.04 19.21
N ARG A 22 -5.18 4.32 18.92
CA ARG A 22 -4.86 3.79 17.58
C ARG A 22 -4.41 2.34 17.61
N THR A 23 -4.77 1.61 18.66
CA THR A 23 -4.40 0.19 18.79
C THR A 23 -5.26 -0.70 17.88
N TYR A 24 -4.83 -1.94 17.69
CA TYR A 24 -5.65 -2.92 16.97
C TYR A 24 -6.99 -3.18 17.68
N SER A 25 -7.02 -3.11 19.01
CA SER A 25 -8.27 -3.21 19.78
C SER A 25 -9.21 -2.03 19.49
N ASP A 26 -8.68 -0.80 19.43
CA ASP A 26 -9.48 0.37 19.04
C ASP A 26 -10.04 0.21 17.63
N PHE A 27 -9.22 -0.29 16.70
CA PHE A 27 -9.64 -0.58 15.32
C PHE A 27 -10.76 -1.62 15.27
N CYS A 28 -10.63 -2.73 15.98
CA CYS A 28 -11.66 -3.78 16.02
C CYS A 28 -12.98 -3.30 16.61
N SER A 29 -12.95 -2.32 17.52
CA SER A 29 -14.17 -1.76 18.12
C SER A 29 -15.03 -0.95 17.15
N LEU A 30 -14.47 -0.57 15.97
CA LEU A 30 -15.20 0.16 14.93
C LEU A 30 -16.14 -0.74 14.11
N ASP A 31 -15.95 -2.05 14.16
CA ASP A 31 -16.73 -3.06 13.40
C ASP A 31 -16.88 -2.69 11.90
N LEU A 32 -15.76 -2.36 11.27
CA LEU A 32 -15.74 -1.86 9.89
C LEU A 32 -15.90 -2.99 8.88
N SER A 33 -16.80 -2.83 7.93
CA SER A 33 -16.95 -3.71 6.77
C SER A 33 -15.94 -3.43 5.66
N SER A 34 -15.30 -2.26 5.66
CA SER A 34 -14.32 -1.83 4.67
C SER A 34 -13.29 -0.91 5.30
N PHE A 35 -12.04 -1.12 4.95
CA PHE A 35 -10.90 -0.30 5.36
C PHE A 35 -9.73 -0.53 4.40
N VAL A 36 -8.66 0.25 4.55
CA VAL A 36 -7.44 0.11 3.77
C VAL A 36 -6.34 -0.49 4.64
N GLU A 37 -5.71 -1.56 4.18
CA GLU A 37 -4.45 -2.03 4.76
C GLU A 37 -3.29 -1.32 4.08
N MET A 38 -2.30 -0.89 4.86
CA MET A 38 -1.10 -0.18 4.39
C MET A 38 0.16 -0.91 4.83
N ASP A 39 1.14 -1.03 3.92
CA ASP A 39 2.41 -1.70 4.17
C ASP A 39 3.51 -1.18 3.25
N THR A 40 4.74 -1.64 3.46
CA THR A 40 5.86 -1.37 2.55
C THR A 40 6.50 -2.65 2.05
N VAL A 41 6.90 -2.64 0.78
CA VAL A 41 7.64 -3.75 0.15
C VAL A 41 9.02 -3.26 -0.21
N HIS A 42 10.03 -3.81 0.47
CA HIS A 42 11.43 -3.42 0.29
C HIS A 42 12.05 -4.05 -0.96
N SER A 43 12.96 -3.29 -1.56
CA SER A 43 13.88 -3.66 -2.63
C SER A 43 14.98 -4.62 -2.15
N SER A 44 15.91 -4.97 -3.05
CA SER A 44 17.20 -5.55 -2.67
C SER A 44 17.98 -4.60 -1.74
N ARG A 45 19.02 -5.14 -1.08
CA ARG A 45 19.86 -4.35 -0.14
C ARG A 45 20.65 -3.22 -0.81
N GLU A 46 20.77 -3.27 -2.13
CA GLU A 46 21.55 -2.32 -2.92
C GLU A 46 20.76 -1.07 -3.32
N SER A 47 19.45 -1.08 -3.12
CA SER A 47 18.57 0.04 -3.45
C SER A 47 17.81 0.54 -2.23
N ASN A 48 17.72 1.87 -2.09
CA ASN A 48 16.92 2.52 -1.06
C ASN A 48 15.43 2.64 -1.43
N LYS A 49 15.08 2.32 -2.68
CA LYS A 49 13.70 2.42 -3.15
C LYS A 49 12.81 1.37 -2.47
N THR A 50 11.58 1.75 -2.21
CA THR A 50 10.58 0.92 -1.53
C THR A 50 9.22 1.18 -2.17
N LEU A 51 8.35 0.19 -2.20
CA LEU A 51 6.96 0.39 -2.58
C LEU A 51 6.13 0.63 -1.32
N LEU A 52 5.43 1.76 -1.24
CA LEU A 52 4.29 1.93 -0.36
C LEU A 52 3.10 1.24 -1.01
N THR A 53 2.46 0.34 -0.31
CA THR A 53 1.34 -0.45 -0.81
C THR A 53 0.08 -0.18 0.01
N LEU A 54 -1.06 -0.08 -0.68
CA LEU A 54 -2.38 0.13 -0.10
C LEU A 54 -3.31 -0.95 -0.66
N PHE A 55 -4.12 -1.53 0.20
CA PHE A 55 -5.07 -2.58 -0.18
C PHE A 55 -6.45 -2.30 0.38
N PHE A 56 -7.41 -2.12 -0.50
CA PHE A 56 -8.82 -1.90 -0.18
C PHE A 56 -9.48 -3.24 0.10
N THR A 57 -9.85 -3.48 1.35
CA THR A 57 -10.30 -4.80 1.79
C THR A 57 -11.64 -5.23 1.19
N LYS A 58 -12.53 -4.29 0.85
CA LYS A 58 -13.81 -4.55 0.22
C LYS A 58 -13.65 -4.92 -1.25
N GLU A 59 -13.01 -4.08 -2.04
CA GLU A 59 -12.83 -4.23 -3.48
C GLU A 59 -11.72 -5.22 -3.85
N LYS A 60 -10.88 -5.61 -2.87
CA LYS A 60 -9.63 -6.35 -3.09
C LYS A 60 -8.66 -5.62 -4.01
N LEU A 61 -8.82 -4.28 -4.09
CA LEU A 61 -8.04 -3.41 -4.95
C LEU A 61 -6.67 -3.13 -4.34
N PHE A 62 -5.63 -3.29 -5.14
CA PHE A 62 -4.25 -3.06 -4.76
C PHE A 62 -3.69 -1.81 -5.42
N LEU A 63 -3.04 -0.94 -4.64
CA LEU A 63 -2.26 0.19 -5.14
C LEU A 63 -0.83 0.10 -4.65
N ALA A 64 0.11 0.61 -5.46
CA ALA A 64 1.51 0.71 -5.06
C ALA A 64 2.14 2.00 -5.56
N PHE A 65 2.99 2.61 -4.73
CA PHE A 65 3.67 3.87 -5.01
C PHE A 65 5.16 3.72 -4.76
N LEU A 66 5.98 4.11 -5.73
CA LEU A 66 7.43 4.03 -5.64
C LEU A 66 7.95 5.20 -4.77
N LEU A 67 8.57 4.83 -3.66
CA LEU A 67 9.27 5.77 -2.79
C LEU A 67 10.78 5.69 -3.06
N ASN A 68 11.45 6.83 -3.21
CA ASN A 68 12.92 6.87 -3.32
C ASN A 68 13.62 6.46 -2.02
N ARG A 69 12.95 6.67 -0.88
CA ARG A 69 13.38 6.25 0.46
C ARG A 69 12.17 5.94 1.32
N CYS A 70 12.27 4.92 2.16
CA CYS A 70 11.23 4.54 3.12
C CYS A 70 11.28 5.48 4.33
N THR A 71 10.55 6.59 4.28
CA THR A 71 10.52 7.61 5.33
C THR A 71 9.12 8.12 5.60
N LYS A 72 8.84 8.61 6.82
CA LYS A 72 7.58 9.28 7.21
C LYS A 72 7.20 10.37 6.20
N GLY A 73 8.16 11.21 5.80
CA GLY A 73 7.94 12.29 4.85
C GLY A 73 7.56 11.79 3.45
N ALA A 74 8.15 10.67 2.98
CA ALA A 74 7.81 10.10 1.68
C ALA A 74 6.39 9.50 1.67
N VAL A 75 5.98 8.83 2.75
CA VAL A 75 4.62 8.32 2.91
C VAL A 75 3.63 9.49 2.94
N ARG A 76 3.86 10.50 3.79
CA ARG A 76 3.02 11.70 3.84
C ARG A 76 2.88 12.37 2.47
N LEU A 77 3.99 12.60 1.76
CA LEU A 77 3.97 13.22 0.44
C LEU A 77 3.15 12.41 -0.58
N THR A 78 3.12 11.09 -0.47
CA THR A 78 2.29 10.25 -1.32
C THR A 78 0.81 10.49 -1.03
N PHE A 79 0.42 10.57 0.24
CA PHE A 79 -0.95 10.91 0.65
C PHE A 79 -1.35 12.32 0.19
N ASP A 80 -0.46 13.31 0.33
CA ASP A 80 -0.71 14.68 -0.12
C ASP A 80 -0.94 14.74 -1.65
N ARG A 81 -0.19 13.95 -2.42
CA ARG A 81 -0.37 13.84 -3.88
C ARG A 81 -1.68 13.16 -4.25
N LEU A 82 -2.07 12.12 -3.52
CA LEU A 82 -3.35 11.43 -3.72
C LEU A 82 -4.52 12.35 -3.40
N GLU A 83 -4.47 13.05 -2.26
CA GLU A 83 -5.51 14.03 -1.89
C GLU A 83 -5.62 15.17 -2.93
N LYS A 84 -4.48 15.65 -3.44
CA LYS A 84 -4.49 16.67 -4.50
C LYS A 84 -5.16 16.19 -5.79
N ARG A 85 -5.05 14.89 -6.12
CA ARG A 85 -5.65 14.30 -7.33
C ARG A 85 -7.12 14.00 -7.17
N LEU A 86 -7.51 13.48 -6.00
CA LEU A 86 -8.88 13.08 -5.69
C LEU A 86 -9.75 14.29 -5.31
N GLY A 87 -9.18 15.28 -4.63
CA GLY A 87 -9.92 16.23 -3.83
C GLY A 87 -10.07 15.72 -2.38
N THR A 88 -10.25 16.64 -1.43
CA THR A 88 -10.25 16.30 0.00
C THR A 88 -11.41 15.38 0.39
N TYR A 89 -12.61 15.63 -0.12
CA TYR A 89 -13.80 14.84 0.25
C TYR A 89 -13.77 13.42 -0.30
N GLU A 90 -13.38 13.26 -1.56
CA GLU A 90 -13.19 11.95 -2.20
C GLU A 90 -12.05 11.18 -1.53
N PHE A 91 -10.97 11.87 -1.15
CA PHE A 91 -9.89 11.23 -0.39
C PHE A 91 -10.39 10.69 0.94
N ILE A 92 -11.14 11.48 1.71
CA ILE A 92 -11.73 11.07 3.00
C ILE A 92 -12.63 9.83 2.80
N SER A 93 -13.51 9.85 1.80
CA SER A 93 -14.45 8.74 1.56
C SER A 93 -13.75 7.42 1.25
N VAL A 94 -12.56 7.48 0.63
CA VAL A 94 -11.80 6.32 0.17
C VAL A 94 -10.79 5.82 1.21
N PHE A 95 -10.20 6.75 2.00
CA PHE A 95 -9.11 6.48 2.93
C PHE A 95 -9.46 6.78 4.39
N GLU A 96 -10.73 6.69 4.76
CA GLU A 96 -11.23 7.04 6.09
C GLU A 96 -10.50 6.30 7.21
N ASN A 97 -10.37 4.97 7.08
CA ASN A 97 -9.74 4.11 8.09
C ASN A 97 -8.62 3.27 7.47
N ILE A 98 -7.43 3.38 8.03
CA ILE A 98 -6.22 2.71 7.54
C ILE A 98 -5.58 1.90 8.65
N LEU A 99 -5.37 0.61 8.40
CA LEU A 99 -4.65 -0.30 9.29
C LEU A 99 -3.23 -0.53 8.78
N THR A 100 -2.22 -0.33 9.63
CA THR A 100 -0.82 -0.54 9.28
C THR A 100 -0.05 -1.24 10.40
N ASP A 101 1.21 -1.61 10.14
CA ASP A 101 2.11 -2.07 11.20
C ASP A 101 2.81 -0.89 11.90
N ARG A 102 3.74 -1.23 12.81
CA ARG A 102 4.52 -0.26 13.57
C ARG A 102 5.86 0.08 12.89
N GLY A 103 5.91 0.07 11.56
CA GLY A 103 7.06 0.51 10.80
C GLY A 103 7.43 1.97 11.11
N SER A 104 8.72 2.31 11.12
CA SER A 104 9.17 3.66 11.44
C SER A 104 8.65 4.71 10.46
N GLU A 105 8.40 4.33 9.22
CA GLU A 105 7.81 5.15 8.15
C GLU A 105 6.36 5.55 8.42
N PHE A 106 5.65 4.79 9.26
CA PHE A 106 4.27 5.07 9.70
C PHE A 106 4.20 5.74 11.08
N GLY A 107 5.35 6.10 11.65
CA GLY A 107 5.46 6.64 13.02
C GLY A 107 5.12 8.11 13.17
N ASP A 108 4.34 8.69 12.26
CA ASP A 108 3.80 10.04 12.36
C ASP A 108 2.35 10.07 11.86
N PRO A 109 1.42 9.42 12.63
CA PRO A 109 0.02 9.37 12.23
C PRO A 109 -0.62 10.73 12.13
N VAL A 110 -0.26 11.67 13.01
CA VAL A 110 -0.83 13.03 13.02
C VAL A 110 -0.61 13.73 11.67
N SER A 111 0.59 13.63 11.10
CA SER A 111 0.87 14.19 9.77
C SER A 111 0.17 13.43 8.65
N LEU A 112 -0.07 12.12 8.80
CA LEU A 112 -0.81 11.34 7.80
C LEU A 112 -2.30 11.64 7.84
N GLU A 113 -2.85 11.80 9.04
CA GLU A 113 -4.27 12.06 9.28
C GLU A 113 -4.68 13.49 8.90
N LYS A 114 -3.73 14.43 8.90
CA LYS A 114 -4.01 15.83 8.59
C LYS A 114 -3.83 16.10 7.09
N GLY A 115 -4.92 16.45 6.41
CA GLY A 115 -4.95 16.78 4.99
C GLY A 115 -4.36 18.15 4.66
N LEU A 116 -4.27 18.45 3.36
CA LEU A 116 -3.71 19.68 2.81
C LEU A 116 -4.41 20.95 3.31
N GLN A 117 -5.71 20.87 3.57
CA GLN A 117 -6.51 21.98 4.10
C GLN A 117 -6.58 22.01 5.65
N GLY A 118 -5.81 21.15 6.33
CA GLY A 118 -5.83 21.03 7.76
C GLY A 118 -7.02 20.23 8.32
N ILE A 119 -7.89 19.70 7.44
CA ILE A 119 -9.00 18.81 7.79
C ILE A 119 -8.45 17.41 8.03
N GLN A 120 -9.04 16.67 8.98
CA GLN A 120 -8.71 15.24 9.17
C GLN A 120 -9.15 14.46 7.94
N ARG A 121 -8.20 13.79 7.27
CA ARG A 121 -8.44 13.04 6.02
C ARG A 121 -8.48 11.53 6.22
N SER A 122 -7.96 11.02 7.32
CA SER A 122 -7.91 9.58 7.62
C SER A 122 -7.79 9.36 9.11
N SER A 123 -8.03 8.13 9.56
CA SER A 123 -7.69 7.61 10.89
C SER A 123 -6.73 6.43 10.74
N ILE A 124 -5.57 6.52 11.38
CA ILE A 124 -4.51 5.50 11.29
C ILE A 124 -4.52 4.61 12.51
N TYR A 125 -4.62 3.29 12.29
CA TYR A 125 -4.58 2.27 13.33
C TYR A 125 -3.40 1.32 13.12
N TYR A 126 -2.93 0.73 14.22
CA TYR A 126 -1.73 -0.09 14.21
C TYR A 126 -2.00 -1.52 14.68
N CYS A 127 -1.49 -2.48 13.91
CA CYS A 127 -1.44 -3.86 14.34
C CYS A 127 -0.62 -4.04 15.62
N ASP A 128 -0.90 -5.11 16.35
CA ASP A 128 -0.06 -5.52 17.46
C ASP A 128 1.32 -5.93 16.99
N PRO A 129 2.37 -5.75 17.81
CA PRO A 129 3.71 -6.17 17.45
C PRO A 129 3.76 -7.67 17.11
N MET A 130 4.45 -8.02 16.04
CA MET A 130 4.65 -9.40 15.57
C MET A 130 3.35 -10.17 15.23
N ARG A 131 2.26 -9.47 14.94
CA ARG A 131 0.96 -10.04 14.53
C ARG A 131 0.68 -9.73 13.05
N SER A 132 1.54 -10.23 12.12
CA SER A 132 1.38 -10.01 10.68
C SER A 132 0.02 -10.45 10.14
N GLY A 133 -0.55 -11.53 10.69
CA GLY A 133 -1.86 -12.02 10.29
C GLY A 133 -3.03 -11.04 10.48
N GLN A 134 -2.83 -9.93 11.22
CA GLN A 134 -3.82 -8.85 11.34
C GLN A 134 -3.95 -7.99 10.06
N LYS A 135 -3.00 -8.12 9.12
CA LYS A 135 -3.01 -7.54 7.75
C LYS A 135 -2.97 -8.63 6.68
N GLY A 136 -3.77 -9.67 6.83
CA GLY A 136 -3.70 -10.85 5.94
C GLY A 136 -4.12 -10.58 4.50
N ALA A 137 -4.93 -9.57 4.25
CA ALA A 137 -5.45 -9.30 2.91
C ALA A 137 -4.37 -8.69 1.99
N ILE A 138 -3.58 -7.74 2.47
CA ILE A 138 -2.49 -7.16 1.69
C ILE A 138 -1.35 -8.16 1.42
N GLU A 139 -1.14 -9.17 2.29
CA GLU A 139 -0.14 -10.20 2.09
C GLU A 139 -0.43 -11.06 0.83
N GLN A 140 -1.70 -11.30 0.52
CA GLN A 140 -2.10 -11.98 -0.73
C GLN A 140 -1.73 -11.14 -1.95
N ALA A 141 -1.97 -9.83 -1.91
CA ALA A 141 -1.58 -8.93 -3.00
C ALA A 141 -0.04 -8.86 -3.14
N HIS A 142 0.69 -8.88 -2.02
CA HIS A 142 2.17 -8.97 -2.05
C HIS A 142 2.65 -10.28 -2.69
N THR A 143 1.95 -11.40 -2.50
CA THR A 143 2.28 -12.64 -3.18
C THR A 143 2.22 -12.48 -4.69
N MET A 144 1.19 -11.82 -5.23
CA MET A 144 1.08 -11.55 -6.67
C MET A 144 2.12 -10.54 -7.15
N LEU A 145 2.38 -9.50 -6.36
CA LEU A 145 3.46 -8.55 -6.65
C LEU A 145 4.81 -9.30 -6.76
N ARG A 146 5.05 -10.29 -5.90
CA ARG A 146 6.29 -11.08 -5.89
C ARG A 146 6.40 -12.09 -7.04
N MET A 147 5.32 -12.39 -7.75
CA MET A 147 5.41 -13.11 -9.02
C MET A 147 6.09 -12.25 -10.11
N VAL A 148 5.87 -10.94 -10.09
CA VAL A 148 6.50 -9.99 -11.04
C VAL A 148 7.84 -9.47 -10.53
N LEU A 149 7.91 -9.14 -9.25
CA LEU A 149 9.12 -8.63 -8.55
C LEU A 149 9.56 -9.61 -7.45
N PRO A 150 10.26 -10.71 -7.78
CA PRO A 150 10.74 -11.69 -6.80
C PRO A 150 11.54 -11.05 -5.65
N LYS A 151 11.63 -11.74 -4.51
CA LYS A 151 12.48 -11.27 -3.39
C LYS A 151 13.92 -11.09 -3.87
N GLY A 152 14.53 -9.97 -3.51
CA GLY A 152 15.88 -9.63 -3.95
C GLY A 152 15.95 -8.84 -5.26
N THR A 153 14.82 -8.62 -5.97
CA THR A 153 14.81 -7.73 -7.13
C THR A 153 15.13 -6.30 -6.69
N SER A 154 16.06 -5.66 -7.40
CA SER A 154 16.37 -4.24 -7.19
C SER A 154 15.27 -3.36 -7.80
N PHE A 155 14.81 -2.35 -7.04
CA PHE A 155 13.86 -1.34 -7.51
C PHE A 155 14.55 -0.11 -8.07
N GLU A 156 15.89 -0.13 -8.21
CA GLU A 156 16.67 1.06 -8.60
C GLU A 156 16.22 1.62 -9.95
N PHE A 157 15.96 0.75 -10.91
CA PHE A 157 15.53 1.13 -12.25
C PHE A 157 14.02 1.19 -12.44
N LEU A 158 13.23 0.85 -11.41
CA LEU A 158 11.77 0.98 -11.50
C LEU A 158 11.37 2.45 -11.55
N THR A 159 10.37 2.72 -12.36
CA THR A 159 9.62 3.98 -12.41
C THR A 159 8.21 3.78 -11.84
N GLN A 160 7.51 4.86 -11.52
CA GLN A 160 6.10 4.76 -11.11
C GLN A 160 5.22 4.19 -12.25
N TRP A 161 5.61 4.40 -13.50
CA TRP A 161 4.90 3.83 -14.65
C TRP A 161 4.97 2.29 -14.64
N ASP A 162 6.16 1.72 -14.38
CA ASP A 162 6.33 0.26 -14.24
C ASP A 162 5.50 -0.29 -13.09
N VAL A 163 5.48 0.41 -11.96
CA VAL A 163 4.66 0.03 -10.80
C VAL A 163 3.17 0.06 -11.15
N ASN A 164 2.70 1.11 -11.85
CA ASN A 164 1.31 1.20 -12.29
C ASN A 164 0.95 0.07 -13.26
N LEU A 165 1.86 -0.31 -14.16
CA LEU A 165 1.66 -1.45 -15.05
C LEU A 165 1.46 -2.74 -14.25
N ILE A 166 2.32 -3.03 -13.28
CA ILE A 166 2.19 -4.21 -12.40
C ILE A 166 0.84 -4.18 -11.66
N VAL A 167 0.49 -3.05 -11.07
CA VAL A 167 -0.75 -2.85 -10.33
C VAL A 167 -1.97 -3.10 -11.21
N ASN A 168 -1.96 -2.62 -12.46
CA ASN A 168 -3.04 -2.87 -13.42
C ASN A 168 -3.22 -4.36 -13.72
N HIS A 169 -2.14 -5.11 -13.91
CA HIS A 169 -2.21 -6.56 -14.12
C HIS A 169 -2.72 -7.29 -12.87
N ILE A 170 -2.28 -6.90 -11.66
CA ILE A 170 -2.77 -7.48 -10.40
C ILE A 170 -4.28 -7.23 -10.25
N ASN A 171 -4.74 -6.01 -10.50
CA ASN A 171 -6.15 -5.63 -10.34
C ASN A 171 -7.06 -6.15 -11.47
N SER A 172 -6.50 -6.57 -12.58
CA SER A 172 -7.22 -7.23 -13.69
C SER A 172 -7.20 -8.75 -13.60
N THR A 173 -6.66 -9.32 -12.51
CA THR A 173 -6.69 -10.77 -12.27
C THR A 173 -7.98 -11.13 -11.52
N PRO A 174 -8.84 -12.02 -12.05
CA PRO A 174 -10.07 -12.46 -11.38
C PRO A 174 -9.80 -13.06 -10.00
N ARG A 175 -10.72 -12.84 -9.07
CA ARG A 175 -10.67 -13.36 -7.69
C ARG A 175 -11.87 -14.26 -7.40
N GLU A 176 -11.62 -15.43 -6.84
CA GLU A 176 -12.68 -16.33 -6.40
C GLU A 176 -13.59 -15.66 -5.35
N ILE A 177 -13.00 -14.96 -4.38
CA ILE A 177 -13.73 -14.22 -3.34
C ILE A 177 -14.63 -13.10 -3.89
N LEU A 178 -14.40 -12.66 -5.13
CA LEU A 178 -15.22 -11.69 -5.85
C LEU A 178 -16.14 -12.38 -6.88
N SER A 179 -16.39 -13.68 -6.72
CA SER A 179 -17.20 -14.50 -7.64
C SER A 179 -16.67 -14.48 -9.08
N GLY A 180 -15.35 -14.53 -9.23
CA GLY A 180 -14.67 -14.53 -10.52
C GLY A 180 -14.47 -13.16 -11.14
N ARG A 181 -14.92 -12.09 -10.50
CA ARG A 181 -14.71 -10.70 -10.97
C ARG A 181 -13.31 -10.22 -10.62
N THR A 182 -12.86 -9.21 -11.33
CA THR A 182 -11.58 -8.54 -11.05
C THR A 182 -11.75 -7.45 -10.00
N PRO A 183 -10.71 -7.15 -9.20
CA PRO A 183 -10.69 -5.99 -8.32
C PRO A 183 -11.02 -4.67 -9.03
N TYR A 184 -10.55 -4.51 -10.28
CA TYR A 184 -10.84 -3.33 -11.09
C TYR A 184 -12.35 -3.18 -11.37
N GLU A 185 -13.04 -4.25 -11.77
CA GLU A 185 -14.48 -4.23 -12.05
C GLU A 185 -15.30 -3.89 -10.81
N VAL A 186 -14.97 -4.48 -9.66
CA VAL A 186 -15.66 -4.18 -8.40
C VAL A 186 -15.40 -2.74 -7.97
N ALA A 187 -14.14 -2.28 -8.05
CA ALA A 187 -13.79 -0.90 -7.70
C ALA A 187 -14.45 0.13 -8.64
N LEU A 188 -14.61 -0.20 -9.93
CA LEU A 188 -15.31 0.67 -10.88
C LEU A 188 -16.78 0.91 -10.45
N GLU A 189 -17.46 -0.13 -9.95
CA GLU A 189 -18.83 -0.02 -9.48
C GLU A 189 -18.95 0.69 -8.12
N THR A 190 -18.00 0.47 -7.20
CA THR A 190 -18.11 0.96 -5.82
C THR A 190 -17.48 2.33 -5.62
N LEU A 191 -16.35 2.60 -6.28
CA LEU A 191 -15.59 3.85 -6.14
C LEU A 191 -15.84 4.82 -7.32
N GLY A 192 -16.17 4.28 -8.49
CA GLY A 192 -16.39 5.06 -9.70
C GLY A 192 -15.14 5.30 -10.54
N GLU A 193 -15.38 5.68 -11.80
CA GLU A 193 -14.34 5.83 -12.81
C GLU A 193 -13.33 6.94 -12.49
N ASP A 194 -13.80 8.05 -11.92
CA ASP A 194 -12.94 9.22 -11.64
C ASP A 194 -11.91 8.92 -10.56
N ILE A 195 -12.27 8.14 -9.53
CA ILE A 195 -11.33 7.68 -8.50
C ILE A 195 -10.30 6.71 -9.11
N LEU A 196 -10.73 5.78 -9.97
CA LEU A 196 -9.81 4.87 -10.64
C LEU A 196 -8.83 5.61 -11.56
N LYS A 197 -9.30 6.63 -12.28
CA LYS A 197 -8.44 7.53 -13.09
C LYS A 197 -7.45 8.31 -12.22
N ALA A 198 -7.88 8.82 -11.05
CA ALA A 198 -7.00 9.49 -10.10
C ALA A 198 -5.91 8.56 -9.56
N PHE A 199 -6.21 7.28 -9.39
CA PHE A 199 -5.24 6.23 -9.06
C PHE A 199 -4.39 5.78 -10.26
N GLN A 200 -4.67 6.27 -11.47
CA GLN A 200 -4.01 5.89 -12.72
C GLN A 200 -4.20 4.40 -13.06
N LEU A 201 -5.33 3.83 -12.65
CA LEU A 201 -5.70 2.45 -12.94
C LEU A 201 -6.33 2.32 -14.34
N LYS A 202 -5.98 1.23 -15.00
CA LYS A 202 -6.53 0.83 -16.30
C LYS A 202 -6.79 -0.68 -16.30
N PRO A 203 -7.90 -1.14 -16.89
CA PRO A 203 -8.11 -2.57 -17.03
C PRO A 203 -7.14 -3.16 -18.05
N ILE A 204 -6.74 -4.40 -17.83
CA ILE A 204 -5.99 -5.22 -18.79
C ILE A 204 -6.92 -6.32 -19.31
N GLU A 205 -6.95 -6.51 -20.61
CA GLU A 205 -7.73 -7.57 -21.23
C GLU A 205 -7.32 -8.94 -20.67
N PRO A 206 -8.25 -9.87 -20.42
CA PRO A 206 -7.98 -11.13 -19.72
C PRO A 206 -6.86 -11.97 -20.34
N ASP A 207 -6.77 -12.02 -21.67
CA ASP A 207 -5.73 -12.74 -22.42
C ASP A 207 -4.35 -12.07 -22.38
N LYS A 208 -4.28 -10.81 -21.96
CA LYS A 208 -3.05 -10.03 -21.82
C LYS A 208 -2.54 -9.94 -20.39
N VAL A 209 -3.30 -10.44 -19.41
CA VAL A 209 -2.85 -10.43 -18.01
C VAL A 209 -1.59 -11.28 -17.86
N ASN A 210 -0.56 -10.67 -17.28
CA ASN A 210 0.74 -11.29 -17.11
C ASN A 210 1.33 -10.97 -15.73
N LEU A 211 1.52 -11.96 -14.91
CA LEU A 211 2.14 -11.85 -13.58
C LEU A 211 3.48 -12.60 -13.55
N THR A 212 4.35 -12.32 -14.51
CA THR A 212 5.71 -12.88 -14.54
C THR A 212 6.76 -11.75 -14.53
N PRO A 213 8.02 -12.05 -14.17
CA PRO A 213 9.10 -11.05 -14.22
C PRO A 213 9.34 -10.45 -15.62
N LYS A 214 8.86 -11.10 -16.68
CA LYS A 214 8.98 -10.59 -18.07
C LYS A 214 8.08 -9.38 -18.34
N LEU A 215 7.13 -9.06 -17.43
CA LEU A 215 6.26 -7.92 -17.57
C LEU A 215 7.06 -6.60 -17.57
N ILE A 216 8.09 -6.54 -16.74
CA ILE A 216 8.96 -5.36 -16.61
C ILE A 216 10.26 -5.63 -17.37
N ARG A 217 10.53 -4.81 -18.39
CA ARG A 217 11.81 -4.83 -19.09
C ARG A 217 12.72 -3.81 -18.39
N PHE A 218 13.63 -4.28 -17.57
CA PHE A 218 14.71 -3.43 -17.08
C PHE A 218 15.62 -3.13 -18.28
N ASN A 219 15.62 -1.90 -18.77
CA ASN A 219 16.63 -1.44 -19.71
C ASN A 219 17.94 -1.33 -18.91
N HIS A 220 18.79 -2.34 -19.05
CA HIS A 220 20.16 -2.36 -18.52
C HIS A 220 21.06 -1.48 -19.36
#